data_9c35fe686494997c057e85119b88730d
#
_entry.id   9c35fe686494997c057e85119b88730d
#
_cell.length_a   1.000
_cell.length_b   1.000
_cell.length_c   1.000
_cell.angle_alpha   90.00
_cell.angle_beta   90.00
_cell.angle_gamma   90.00
#
_symmetry.space_group_name_H-M   'P 1'
#
loop_
_entity.id
_entity.type
_entity.pdbx_description
1 polymer ?
#
loop_
_entity_poly.entity_id
_entity_poly.type
_entity_poly.pdbx_seq_one_letter_code
_entity_poly.pdbx_strand_id
1 'polypeptide(L)'
;LSKHAHFGTNELYRKYSSTTEMLSDGFITTEYAYIAAQRIFSQNPQVRDIVVGKVVAEQDGSFNYVNAVKKLQSVTNEWFFLITDAVDDADKLAIAQYIETQTAMYVYSSSDVKALDSADTTDIFSKLKALNLMHSLGMFVRDTTVVSPESAWVGRFASAVIGSNAWIHKALTTLVAESFTRTEWSTLQSKNAHFYTKVGQDDSIEGSANVAGGEKLHVILGAIW
;
A
#
# COMPACT_ATOMS: atom_id res chain seq x y z
N LEU A 1 4.16 2.48 7.85
CA LEU A 1 3.70 3.04 9.11
C LEU A 1 2.86 2.00 9.84
N SER A 2 3.25 1.61 11.04
CA SER A 2 2.59 0.53 11.78
C SER A 2 2.64 0.72 13.30
N LYS A 3 1.75 -0.01 13.97
CA LYS A 3 1.74 -0.11 15.44
C LYS A 3 2.84 -1.08 15.86
N HIS A 4 3.85 -0.60 16.55
CA HIS A 4 4.91 -1.42 17.15
C HIS A 4 5.57 -0.67 18.31
N ALA A 5 6.38 -1.38 19.12
CA ALA A 5 7.02 -0.83 20.32
C ALA A 5 8.55 -0.86 20.28
N HIS A 6 9.16 -1.15 19.12
CA HIS A 6 10.61 -1.38 19.00
C HIS A 6 11.44 -0.10 19.03
N PHE A 7 10.82 1.06 18.84
CA PHE A 7 11.53 2.34 18.87
C PHE A 7 11.43 2.99 20.26
N GLY A 8 12.42 3.78 20.58
CA GLY A 8 12.42 4.61 21.80
C GLY A 8 11.19 5.53 21.89
N THR A 9 10.92 6.06 23.08
CA THR A 9 9.71 6.86 23.35
C THR A 9 9.56 8.06 22.41
N ASN A 10 10.67 8.70 22.04
CA ASN A 10 10.69 9.89 21.19
C ASN A 10 11.10 9.58 19.74
N GLU A 11 11.34 8.33 19.41
CA GLU A 11 11.74 7.92 18.06
C GLU A 11 10.49 7.55 17.27
N LEU A 12 10.19 8.33 16.23
CA LEU A 12 8.99 8.16 15.41
C LEU A 12 9.23 7.30 14.18
N TYR A 13 10.48 7.15 13.74
CA TYR A 13 10.84 6.35 12.59
C TYR A 13 12.28 5.87 12.63
N ARG A 14 12.57 4.84 11.85
CA ARG A 14 13.92 4.36 11.57
C ARG A 14 14.01 3.90 10.12
N LYS A 15 15.19 4.08 9.50
CA LYS A 15 15.48 3.56 8.17
C LYS A 15 16.06 2.16 8.28
N TYR A 16 15.68 1.30 7.34
CA TYR A 16 16.19 -0.07 7.22
C TYR A 16 16.57 -0.35 5.77
N SER A 17 17.70 -1.01 5.58
CA SER A 17 18.18 -1.51 4.30
C SER A 17 17.98 -3.03 4.15
N SER A 18 17.61 -3.70 5.23
CA SER A 18 17.36 -5.15 5.26
C SER A 18 16.42 -5.56 6.39
N THR A 19 15.80 -6.73 6.24
CA THR A 19 15.02 -7.35 7.32
C THR A 19 15.90 -7.85 8.48
N THR A 20 17.19 -8.10 8.23
CA THR A 20 18.14 -8.50 9.27
C THR A 20 18.34 -7.37 10.29
N GLU A 21 18.42 -6.12 9.84
CA GLU A 21 18.48 -4.96 10.74
C GLU A 21 17.23 -4.86 11.62
N MET A 22 16.05 -5.11 11.04
CA MET A 22 14.79 -5.11 11.80
C MET A 22 14.77 -6.19 12.89
N LEU A 23 15.27 -7.41 12.59
CA LEU A 23 15.40 -8.47 13.60
C LEU A 23 16.35 -8.05 14.73
N SER A 24 17.45 -7.37 14.40
CA SER A 24 18.39 -6.85 15.41
C SER A 24 17.78 -5.80 16.33
N ASP A 25 16.79 -5.07 15.84
CA ASP A 25 16.01 -4.08 16.59
C ASP A 25 14.80 -4.69 17.33
N GLY A 26 14.65 -6.01 17.28
CA GLY A 26 13.66 -6.76 18.06
C GLY A 26 12.35 -7.05 17.31
N PHE A 27 12.19 -6.64 16.05
CA PHE A 27 11.03 -7.06 15.25
C PHE A 27 11.00 -8.58 15.12
N ILE A 28 9.81 -9.15 15.12
CA ILE A 28 9.61 -10.57 14.86
C ILE A 28 8.99 -10.80 13.47
N THR A 29 9.21 -11.98 12.92
CA THR A 29 8.85 -12.32 11.54
C THR A 29 7.34 -12.31 11.25
N THR A 30 6.50 -12.28 12.29
CA THR A 30 5.04 -12.25 12.18
C THR A 30 4.45 -10.84 12.26
N GLU A 31 5.25 -9.84 12.57
CA GLU A 31 4.78 -8.46 12.65
C GLU A 31 4.54 -7.85 11.27
N TYR A 32 3.51 -7.02 11.18
CA TYR A 32 3.14 -6.36 9.93
C TYR A 32 4.33 -5.61 9.30
N ALA A 33 5.05 -4.80 10.08
CA ALA A 33 6.19 -4.04 9.58
C ALA A 33 7.30 -4.93 8.99
N TYR A 34 7.58 -6.06 9.63
CA TYR A 34 8.57 -7.02 9.14
C TYR A 34 8.11 -7.69 7.84
N ILE A 35 6.86 -8.17 7.80
CA ILE A 35 6.30 -8.81 6.60
C ILE A 35 6.26 -7.82 5.43
N ALA A 36 5.84 -6.58 5.68
CA ALA A 36 5.83 -5.53 4.67
C ALA A 36 7.25 -5.26 4.11
N ALA A 37 8.23 -5.11 5.00
CA ALA A 37 9.64 -4.93 4.61
C ALA A 37 10.17 -6.13 3.82
N GLN A 38 9.88 -7.36 4.26
CA GLN A 38 10.28 -8.58 3.55
C GLN A 38 9.72 -8.61 2.12
N ARG A 39 8.44 -8.25 1.94
CA ARG A 39 7.80 -8.20 0.62
C ARG A 39 8.43 -7.13 -0.27
N ILE A 40 8.74 -5.95 0.29
CA ILE A 40 9.39 -4.87 -0.45
C ILE A 40 10.79 -5.28 -0.90
N PHE A 41 11.62 -5.77 0.02
CA PHE A 41 13.01 -6.14 -0.30
C PHE A 41 13.14 -7.40 -1.17
N SER A 42 12.10 -8.23 -1.26
CA SER A 42 12.09 -9.43 -2.11
C SER A 42 11.81 -9.13 -3.59
N GLN A 43 11.47 -7.90 -3.95
CA GLN A 43 11.17 -7.56 -5.34
C GLN A 43 12.44 -7.32 -6.17
N ASN A 44 12.30 -7.39 -7.50
CA ASN A 44 13.40 -7.12 -8.44
C ASN A 44 12.93 -6.08 -9.49
N PRO A 45 13.62 -4.92 -9.61
CA PRO A 45 14.81 -4.50 -8.85
C PRO A 45 14.48 -4.26 -7.36
N GLN A 46 15.46 -4.51 -6.50
CA GLN A 46 15.31 -4.36 -5.06
C GLN A 46 15.31 -2.88 -4.64
N VAL A 47 14.41 -2.51 -3.73
CA VAL A 47 14.43 -1.22 -3.05
C VAL A 47 15.66 -1.14 -2.13
N ARG A 48 16.34 0.00 -2.12
CA ARG A 48 17.57 0.18 -1.36
C ARG A 48 17.32 0.29 0.14
N ASP A 49 16.38 1.12 0.54
CA ASP A 49 16.02 1.37 1.93
C ASP A 49 14.53 1.72 2.05
N ILE A 50 14.01 1.55 3.25
CA ILE A 50 12.64 1.92 3.62
C ILE A 50 12.63 2.72 4.91
N VAL A 51 11.61 3.54 5.09
CA VAL A 51 11.31 4.22 6.35
C VAL A 51 10.21 3.44 7.06
N VAL A 52 10.51 2.89 8.23
CA VAL A 52 9.50 2.30 9.13
C VAL A 52 9.10 3.35 10.14
N GLY A 53 7.85 3.78 10.12
CA GLY A 53 7.28 4.76 11.03
C GLY A 53 6.41 4.11 12.10
N LYS A 54 6.37 4.70 13.29
CA LYS A 54 5.61 4.22 14.45
C LYS A 54 4.28 4.96 14.58
N VAL A 55 3.19 4.21 14.68
CA VAL A 55 1.89 4.73 15.11
C VAL A 55 1.84 4.72 16.63
N VAL A 56 1.80 5.90 17.24
CA VAL A 56 1.73 6.05 18.70
C VAL A 56 0.27 6.19 19.12
N ALA A 57 -0.12 5.47 20.17
CA ALA A 57 -1.45 5.62 20.76
C ALA A 57 -1.68 7.05 21.24
N GLU A 58 -2.89 7.56 21.02
CA GLU A 58 -3.35 8.83 21.59
C GLU A 58 -3.61 8.67 23.11
N GLN A 59 -3.92 9.76 23.79
CA GLN A 59 -4.11 9.76 25.26
C GLN A 59 -5.26 8.87 25.74
N ASP A 60 -6.27 8.66 24.89
CA ASP A 60 -7.42 7.78 25.15
C ASP A 60 -7.14 6.30 24.78
N GLY A 61 -5.92 5.97 24.35
CA GLY A 61 -5.52 4.64 23.90
C GLY A 61 -5.93 4.29 22.47
N SER A 62 -6.62 5.18 21.75
CA SER A 62 -6.94 5.00 20.34
C SER A 62 -5.71 5.22 19.45
N PHE A 63 -5.80 4.80 18.18
CA PHE A 63 -4.77 5.07 17.19
C PHE A 63 -5.33 5.97 16.09
N ASN A 64 -4.63 7.05 15.80
CA ASN A 64 -4.99 7.96 14.72
C ASN A 64 -3.88 7.97 13.67
N TYR A 65 -4.13 7.31 12.55
CA TYR A 65 -3.15 7.18 11.47
C TYR A 65 -2.85 8.51 10.78
N VAL A 66 -3.84 9.38 10.61
CA VAL A 66 -3.62 10.71 10.01
C VAL A 66 -2.69 11.54 10.89
N ASN A 67 -2.90 11.52 12.21
CA ASN A 67 -1.98 12.19 13.14
C ASN A 67 -0.59 11.56 13.11
N ALA A 68 -0.49 10.23 13.00
CA ALA A 68 0.80 9.55 12.89
C ALA A 68 1.55 9.94 11.60
N VAL A 69 0.85 10.05 10.46
CA VAL A 69 1.46 10.54 9.21
C VAL A 69 1.93 11.98 9.36
N LYS A 70 1.12 12.87 9.95
CA LYS A 70 1.51 14.27 10.21
C LYS A 70 2.74 14.37 11.12
N LYS A 71 2.78 13.58 12.20
CA LYS A 71 3.95 13.49 13.09
C LYS A 71 5.18 12.99 12.34
N LEU A 72 5.04 11.95 11.48
CA LEU A 72 6.14 11.46 10.66
C LEU A 72 6.64 12.54 9.69
N GLN A 73 5.75 13.24 8.98
CA GLN A 73 6.11 14.32 8.07
C GLN A 73 6.82 15.49 8.76
N SER A 74 6.55 15.74 10.04
CA SER A 74 7.24 16.79 10.79
C SER A 74 8.71 16.49 11.07
N VAL A 75 9.13 15.23 10.95
CA VAL A 75 10.51 14.77 11.23
C VAL A 75 11.23 14.20 10.02
N THR A 76 10.50 13.74 9.01
CA THR A 76 11.08 13.26 7.74
C THR A 76 10.07 13.33 6.59
N ASN A 77 10.55 13.76 5.41
CA ASN A 77 9.80 13.74 4.15
C ASN A 77 10.50 12.84 3.10
N GLU A 78 11.41 11.96 3.53
CA GLU A 78 12.18 11.10 2.64
C GLU A 78 11.41 9.83 2.22
N TRP A 79 10.12 9.98 1.94
CA TRP A 79 9.25 8.90 1.47
C TRP A 79 8.19 9.44 0.53
N PHE A 80 7.82 8.64 -0.44
CA PHE A 80 6.79 8.96 -1.42
C PHE A 80 5.58 8.02 -1.32
N PHE A 81 5.83 6.73 -1.06
CA PHE A 81 4.78 5.75 -0.88
C PHE A 81 4.51 5.52 0.60
N LEU A 82 3.25 5.61 0.98
CA LEU A 82 2.76 5.28 2.31
C LEU A 82 2.02 3.94 2.27
N ILE A 83 2.41 3.03 3.15
CA ILE A 83 1.71 1.79 3.46
C ILE A 83 1.43 1.80 4.96
N THR A 84 0.27 1.30 5.38
CA THR A 84 -0.13 1.29 6.79
C THR A 84 -0.73 -0.05 7.18
N ASP A 85 -0.62 -0.40 8.47
CA ASP A 85 -1.33 -1.52 9.07
C ASP A 85 -2.80 -1.19 9.44
N ALA A 86 -3.37 -0.14 8.83
CA ALA A 86 -4.77 0.20 8.99
C ALA A 86 -5.67 -0.89 8.42
N VAL A 87 -6.52 -1.45 9.26
CA VAL A 87 -7.46 -2.50 8.87
C VAL A 87 -8.80 -1.91 8.46
N ASP A 88 -9.30 -0.94 9.23
CA ASP A 88 -10.62 -0.38 9.05
C ASP A 88 -10.72 0.54 7.84
N ASP A 89 -11.82 0.44 7.12
CA ASP A 89 -12.10 1.29 5.96
C ASP A 89 -12.20 2.79 6.32
N ALA A 90 -12.64 3.10 7.55
CA ALA A 90 -12.70 4.48 8.02
C ALA A 90 -11.29 5.10 8.14
N ASP A 91 -10.34 4.35 8.68
CA ASP A 91 -8.94 4.77 8.75
C ASP A 91 -8.33 4.92 7.36
N LYS A 92 -8.54 3.91 6.48
CA LYS A 92 -8.05 3.96 5.09
C LYS A 92 -8.60 5.17 4.35
N LEU A 93 -9.89 5.45 4.50
CA LEU A 93 -10.53 6.62 3.88
C LEU A 93 -9.94 7.93 4.41
N ALA A 94 -9.77 8.07 5.72
CA ALA A 94 -9.18 9.26 6.33
C ALA A 94 -7.73 9.48 5.88
N ILE A 95 -6.93 8.41 5.80
CA ILE A 95 -5.55 8.46 5.28
C ILE A 95 -5.57 8.91 3.81
N ALA A 96 -6.41 8.30 2.98
CA ALA A 96 -6.51 8.62 1.56
C ALA A 96 -6.88 10.09 1.33
N GLN A 97 -7.88 10.62 2.06
CA GLN A 97 -8.28 12.02 2.00
C GLN A 97 -7.15 12.97 2.43
N TYR A 98 -6.38 12.59 3.45
CA TYR A 98 -5.24 13.40 3.86
C TYR A 98 -4.11 13.36 2.82
N ILE A 99 -3.75 12.18 2.32
CA ILE A 99 -2.68 12.02 1.33
C ILE A 99 -3.03 12.70 0.00
N GLU A 100 -4.31 12.82 -0.36
CA GLU A 100 -4.75 13.58 -1.54
C GLU A 100 -4.30 15.04 -1.52
N THR A 101 -4.05 15.60 -0.34
CA THR A 101 -3.53 16.97 -0.16
C THR A 101 -2.00 17.03 -0.14
N GLN A 102 -1.32 15.91 -0.26
CA GLN A 102 0.13 15.78 -0.12
C GLN A 102 0.81 15.38 -1.44
N THR A 103 2.12 15.59 -1.52
CA THR A 103 2.96 15.09 -2.61
C THR A 103 3.43 13.67 -2.28
N ALA A 104 2.50 12.74 -2.12
CA ALA A 104 2.75 11.35 -1.74
C ALA A 104 1.63 10.45 -2.25
N MET A 105 1.83 9.14 -2.23
CA MET A 105 0.83 8.15 -2.63
C MET A 105 0.55 7.18 -1.49
N TYR A 106 -0.71 6.91 -1.23
CA TYR A 106 -1.17 5.88 -0.30
C TYR A 106 -1.47 4.59 -1.06
N VAL A 107 -0.84 3.49 -0.66
CA VAL A 107 -1.10 2.17 -1.25
C VAL A 107 -1.64 1.25 -0.15
N TYR A 108 -2.79 0.66 -0.40
CA TYR A 108 -3.52 -0.15 0.57
C TYR A 108 -4.07 -1.43 -0.06
N SER A 109 -4.44 -2.38 0.78
CA SER A 109 -5.20 -3.56 0.37
C SER A 109 -6.53 -3.67 1.12
N SER A 110 -7.45 -4.39 0.52
CA SER A 110 -8.72 -4.78 1.15
C SER A 110 -9.15 -6.16 0.69
N SER A 111 -9.71 -6.93 1.61
CA SER A 111 -10.33 -8.23 1.35
C SER A 111 -11.85 -8.20 1.51
N ASP A 112 -12.46 -7.00 1.52
CA ASP A 112 -13.91 -6.87 1.61
C ASP A 112 -14.58 -7.43 0.35
N VAL A 113 -15.29 -8.54 0.51
CA VAL A 113 -15.99 -9.23 -0.58
C VAL A 113 -17.06 -8.40 -1.28
N LYS A 114 -17.53 -7.31 -0.67
CA LYS A 114 -18.40 -6.32 -1.32
C LYS A 114 -17.76 -5.67 -2.55
N ALA A 115 -16.43 -5.67 -2.62
CA ALA A 115 -15.70 -5.24 -3.80
C ALA A 115 -16.00 -6.10 -5.05
N LEU A 116 -16.48 -7.33 -4.86
CA LEU A 116 -16.86 -8.26 -5.94
C LEU A 116 -18.31 -8.11 -6.39
N ASP A 117 -19.14 -7.37 -5.66
CA ASP A 117 -20.53 -7.10 -6.01
C ASP A 117 -20.65 -5.74 -6.71
N SER A 118 -21.07 -5.77 -7.97
CA SER A 118 -21.23 -4.54 -8.78
C SER A 118 -22.34 -3.60 -8.28
N ALA A 119 -23.30 -4.12 -7.49
CA ALA A 119 -24.39 -3.32 -6.91
C ALA A 119 -24.00 -2.68 -5.56
N ASP A 120 -23.01 -3.22 -4.86
CA ASP A 120 -22.54 -2.66 -3.60
C ASP A 120 -21.54 -1.52 -3.86
N THR A 121 -21.72 -0.41 -3.19
CA THR A 121 -20.85 0.78 -3.26
C THR A 121 -20.26 1.15 -1.89
N THR A 122 -20.40 0.27 -0.90
CA THR A 122 -19.98 0.54 0.48
C THR A 122 -18.56 0.09 0.79
N ASP A 123 -17.92 -0.64 -0.14
CA ASP A 123 -16.51 -1.03 -0.04
C ASP A 123 -15.56 0.18 -0.22
N ILE A 124 -14.32 0.03 0.26
CA ILE A 124 -13.33 1.13 0.25
C ILE A 124 -12.98 1.58 -1.17
N PHE A 125 -12.91 0.68 -2.16
CA PHE A 125 -12.58 1.05 -3.53
C PHE A 125 -13.66 1.95 -4.13
N SER A 126 -14.92 1.59 -3.95
CA SER A 126 -16.09 2.38 -4.38
C SER A 126 -16.13 3.73 -3.71
N LYS A 127 -15.85 3.81 -2.40
CA LYS A 127 -15.79 5.08 -1.64
C LYS A 127 -14.70 6.02 -2.16
N LEU A 128 -13.48 5.51 -2.36
CA LEU A 128 -12.37 6.34 -2.85
C LEU A 128 -12.63 6.80 -4.30
N LYS A 129 -13.18 5.92 -5.13
CA LYS A 129 -13.58 6.26 -6.49
C LYS A 129 -14.63 7.37 -6.52
N ALA A 130 -15.67 7.27 -5.69
CA ALA A 130 -16.74 8.28 -5.60
C ALA A 130 -16.22 9.66 -5.20
N LEU A 131 -15.16 9.71 -4.37
CA LEU A 131 -14.49 10.94 -3.96
C LEU A 131 -13.42 11.40 -4.95
N ASN A 132 -13.17 10.63 -6.02
CA ASN A 132 -12.15 10.91 -7.02
C ASN A 132 -10.75 11.15 -6.43
N LEU A 133 -10.37 10.33 -5.43
CA LEU A 133 -9.05 10.41 -4.79
C LEU A 133 -8.00 9.76 -5.70
N MET A 134 -7.08 10.59 -6.20
CA MET A 134 -6.10 10.20 -7.23
C MET A 134 -4.76 9.76 -6.63
N HIS A 135 -4.47 10.14 -5.38
CA HIS A 135 -3.23 9.79 -4.68
C HIS A 135 -3.31 8.47 -3.92
N SER A 136 -4.29 7.62 -4.24
CA SER A 136 -4.48 6.34 -3.55
C SER A 136 -4.64 5.19 -4.52
N LEU A 137 -3.93 4.09 -4.26
CA LEU A 137 -3.98 2.85 -5.03
C LEU A 137 -4.40 1.69 -4.14
N GLY A 138 -5.43 0.96 -4.52
CA GLY A 138 -5.94 -0.16 -3.75
C GLY A 138 -5.77 -1.51 -4.45
N MET A 139 -5.33 -2.53 -3.70
CA MET A 139 -5.25 -3.91 -4.15
C MET A 139 -6.32 -4.75 -3.44
N PHE A 140 -7.17 -5.41 -4.20
CA PHE A 140 -8.08 -6.42 -3.68
C PHE A 140 -7.34 -7.75 -3.54
N VAL A 141 -7.49 -8.39 -2.39
CA VAL A 141 -6.97 -9.74 -2.10
C VAL A 141 -8.04 -10.54 -1.40
N ARG A 142 -8.42 -11.68 -1.95
CA ARG A 142 -9.47 -12.53 -1.38
C ARG A 142 -9.02 -13.25 -0.12
N ASP A 143 -7.75 -13.69 -0.09
CA ASP A 143 -7.18 -14.39 1.04
C ASP A 143 -6.85 -13.42 2.17
N THR A 144 -7.69 -13.43 3.21
CA THR A 144 -7.54 -12.58 4.40
C THR A 144 -6.31 -12.89 5.24
N THR A 145 -5.62 -14.00 4.98
CA THR A 145 -4.39 -14.39 5.71
C THR A 145 -3.14 -13.75 5.11
N VAL A 146 -3.26 -13.16 3.90
CA VAL A 146 -2.14 -12.48 3.23
C VAL A 146 -1.94 -11.10 3.84
N VAL A 147 -0.92 -10.95 4.66
CA VAL A 147 -0.57 -9.69 5.31
C VAL A 147 0.19 -8.79 4.35
N SER A 148 -0.21 -7.53 4.25
CA SER A 148 0.46 -6.45 3.48
C SER A 148 0.81 -6.82 2.02
N PRO A 149 -0.14 -7.31 1.20
CA PRO A 149 0.14 -7.64 -0.20
C PRO A 149 0.54 -6.41 -1.04
N GLU A 150 0.00 -5.24 -0.73
CA GLU A 150 0.35 -3.95 -1.35
C GLU A 150 1.84 -3.62 -1.22
N SER A 151 2.52 -4.14 -0.21
CA SER A 151 3.96 -3.94 -0.03
C SER A 151 4.80 -4.60 -1.13
N ALA A 152 4.40 -5.77 -1.63
CA ALA A 152 5.04 -6.39 -2.78
C ALA A 152 4.87 -5.52 -4.04
N TRP A 153 3.68 -4.96 -4.22
CA TRP A 153 3.38 -4.06 -5.33
C TRP A 153 4.25 -2.79 -5.27
N VAL A 154 4.27 -2.09 -4.13
CA VAL A 154 5.14 -0.93 -3.94
C VAL A 154 6.62 -1.30 -4.14
N GLY A 155 7.11 -2.39 -3.54
CA GLY A 155 8.49 -2.83 -3.68
C GLY A 155 8.90 -3.08 -5.15
N ARG A 156 7.96 -3.57 -5.97
CA ARG A 156 8.21 -3.84 -7.40
C ARG A 156 8.41 -2.58 -8.23
N PHE A 157 7.82 -1.46 -7.82
CA PHE A 157 7.81 -0.22 -8.60
C PHE A 157 8.55 0.95 -7.97
N ALA A 158 8.78 0.94 -6.65
CA ALA A 158 9.41 2.05 -5.94
C ALA A 158 10.85 2.34 -6.39
N SER A 159 11.58 1.33 -6.89
CA SER A 159 12.93 1.48 -7.44
C SER A 159 12.96 1.76 -8.94
N ALA A 160 11.81 1.76 -9.62
CA ALA A 160 11.75 1.99 -11.06
C ALA A 160 11.92 3.49 -11.37
N VAL A 161 12.57 3.77 -12.51
CA VAL A 161 12.63 5.14 -13.02
C VAL A 161 11.20 5.62 -13.30
N ILE A 162 10.88 6.79 -12.83
CA ILE A 162 9.55 7.41 -12.97
C ILE A 162 9.16 7.47 -14.45
N GLY A 163 7.95 6.99 -14.76
CA GLY A 163 7.42 6.93 -16.13
C GLY A 163 7.99 5.83 -17.01
N SER A 164 8.91 5.00 -16.51
CA SER A 164 9.51 3.91 -17.31
C SER A 164 8.72 2.61 -17.30
N ASN A 165 7.80 2.43 -16.34
CA ASN A 165 7.06 1.19 -16.13
C ASN A 165 5.58 1.45 -15.84
N ALA A 166 4.73 0.61 -16.43
CA ALA A 166 3.33 0.52 -16.00
C ALA A 166 3.23 -0.21 -14.66
N TRP A 167 2.35 0.26 -13.77
CA TRP A 167 2.09 -0.34 -12.45
C TRP A 167 1.19 -1.59 -12.50
N ILE A 168 0.95 -2.08 -13.69
CA ILE A 168 0.20 -3.29 -14.03
C ILE A 168 1.06 -4.20 -14.90
N HIS A 169 0.59 -5.41 -15.18
CA HIS A 169 1.24 -6.40 -16.04
C HIS A 169 2.63 -6.82 -15.58
N LYS A 170 2.80 -6.98 -14.27
CA LYS A 170 4.05 -7.44 -13.65
C LYS A 170 3.77 -8.55 -12.64
N ALA A 171 4.69 -9.53 -12.61
CA ALA A 171 4.72 -10.52 -11.56
C ALA A 171 5.26 -9.91 -10.24
N LEU A 172 4.69 -10.36 -9.13
CA LEU A 172 5.10 -10.01 -7.78
C LEU A 172 5.71 -11.22 -7.08
N THR A 173 6.91 -11.06 -6.56
CA THR A 173 7.52 -12.05 -5.68
C THR A 173 6.78 -12.07 -4.35
N THR A 174 6.66 -13.22 -3.71
CA THR A 174 6.02 -13.43 -2.39
C THR A 174 4.49 -13.39 -2.36
N LEU A 175 3.84 -13.21 -3.49
CA LEU A 175 2.40 -13.34 -3.62
C LEU A 175 2.03 -14.51 -4.54
N VAL A 176 0.89 -15.10 -4.28
CA VAL A 176 0.28 -16.12 -5.14
C VAL A 176 -0.87 -15.47 -5.91
N ALA A 177 -0.87 -15.64 -7.23
CA ALA A 177 -1.93 -15.09 -8.07
C ALA A 177 -3.26 -15.80 -7.80
N GLU A 178 -4.30 -15.02 -7.61
CA GLU A 178 -5.67 -15.50 -7.35
C GLU A 178 -6.44 -15.67 -8.67
N SER A 179 -7.50 -16.48 -8.63
CA SER A 179 -8.39 -16.66 -9.79
C SER A 179 -9.65 -15.82 -9.60
N PHE A 180 -10.03 -15.08 -10.65
CA PHE A 180 -11.25 -14.28 -10.69
C PHE A 180 -12.09 -14.69 -11.89
N THR A 181 -13.41 -14.76 -11.70
CA THR A 181 -14.36 -14.87 -12.81
C THR A 181 -14.35 -13.59 -13.65
N ARG A 182 -14.84 -13.68 -14.88
CA ARG A 182 -14.92 -12.48 -15.74
C ARG A 182 -15.79 -11.37 -15.14
N THR A 183 -16.84 -11.74 -14.42
CA THR A 183 -17.72 -10.78 -13.74
C THR A 183 -16.99 -10.08 -12.60
N GLU A 184 -16.31 -10.82 -11.73
CA GLU A 184 -15.50 -10.27 -10.64
C GLU A 184 -14.42 -9.35 -11.17
N TRP A 185 -13.72 -9.79 -12.23
CA TRP A 185 -12.72 -8.98 -12.91
C TRP A 185 -13.29 -7.62 -13.36
N SER A 186 -14.40 -7.65 -14.10
CA SER A 186 -15.05 -6.42 -14.57
C SER A 186 -15.53 -5.53 -13.43
N THR A 187 -16.03 -6.15 -12.34
CA THR A 187 -16.48 -5.41 -11.16
C THR A 187 -15.31 -4.70 -10.47
N LEU A 188 -14.21 -5.41 -10.20
CA LEU A 188 -13.02 -4.82 -9.59
C LEU A 188 -12.46 -3.66 -10.45
N GLN A 189 -12.34 -3.86 -11.76
CA GLN A 189 -11.92 -2.79 -12.65
C GLN A 189 -12.88 -1.60 -12.61
N SER A 190 -14.18 -1.84 -12.58
CA SER A 190 -15.19 -0.77 -12.52
C SER A 190 -15.11 0.04 -11.23
N LYS A 191 -14.60 -0.54 -10.14
CA LYS A 191 -14.41 0.09 -8.83
C LYS A 191 -13.02 0.70 -8.65
N ASN A 192 -12.17 0.72 -9.67
CA ASN A 192 -10.77 1.13 -9.61
C ASN A 192 -9.91 0.29 -8.64
N ALA A 193 -10.28 -0.97 -8.40
CA ALA A 193 -9.47 -1.91 -7.65
C ALA A 193 -8.43 -2.58 -8.55
N HIS A 194 -7.23 -2.79 -8.03
CA HIS A 194 -6.23 -3.68 -8.62
C HIS A 194 -6.29 -5.04 -7.94
N PHE A 195 -5.80 -6.05 -8.61
CA PHE A 195 -5.76 -7.42 -8.08
C PHE A 195 -4.63 -8.20 -8.75
N TYR A 196 -4.13 -9.23 -8.05
CA TYR A 196 -3.05 -10.06 -8.55
C TYR A 196 -3.61 -11.41 -9.02
N THR A 197 -3.45 -11.71 -10.31
CA THR A 197 -4.11 -12.84 -10.97
C THR A 197 -3.26 -13.45 -12.06
N LYS A 198 -3.75 -14.55 -12.65
CA LYS A 198 -3.14 -15.16 -13.84
C LYS A 198 -3.74 -14.61 -15.12
N VAL A 199 -2.88 -14.22 -16.07
CA VAL A 199 -3.23 -13.87 -17.45
C VAL A 199 -2.50 -14.86 -18.38
N GLY A 200 -3.24 -15.81 -18.90
CA GLY A 200 -2.64 -16.94 -19.59
C GLY A 200 -1.84 -17.82 -18.65
N GLN A 201 -0.53 -17.90 -18.84
CA GLN A 201 0.39 -18.63 -17.97
C GLN A 201 1.16 -17.73 -16.99
N ASP A 202 1.08 -16.42 -17.16
CA ASP A 202 1.85 -15.46 -16.38
C ASP A 202 1.04 -14.89 -15.20
N ASP A 203 1.70 -14.74 -14.08
CA ASP A 203 1.15 -14.00 -12.95
C ASP A 203 1.26 -12.49 -13.20
N SER A 204 0.17 -11.76 -12.97
CA SER A 204 0.07 -10.36 -13.37
C SER A 204 -0.75 -9.54 -12.39
N ILE A 205 -0.32 -8.30 -12.17
CA ILE A 205 -1.18 -7.28 -11.55
C ILE A 205 -2.09 -6.74 -12.63
N GLU A 206 -3.38 -6.77 -12.35
CA GLU A 206 -4.41 -6.24 -13.23
C GLU A 206 -5.24 -5.18 -12.49
N GLY A 207 -5.95 -4.34 -13.24
CA GLY A 207 -6.78 -3.31 -12.63
C GLY A 207 -7.39 -2.36 -13.66
N SER A 208 -7.88 -1.24 -13.19
CA SER A 208 -8.47 -0.21 -14.06
C SER A 208 -7.38 0.65 -14.70
N ALA A 209 -7.42 0.80 -16.02
CA ALA A 209 -6.58 1.74 -16.74
C ALA A 209 -6.81 3.21 -16.30
N ASN A 210 -7.92 3.51 -15.63
CA ASN A 210 -8.21 4.84 -15.09
C ASN A 210 -7.45 5.14 -13.79
N VAL A 211 -6.95 4.12 -13.12
CA VAL A 211 -5.97 4.25 -12.03
C VAL A 211 -4.56 4.42 -12.59
N ALA A 212 -4.38 4.36 -13.88
CA ALA A 212 -3.27 4.99 -14.58
C ALA A 212 -3.16 6.51 -14.28
N GLY A 213 -4.15 7.09 -13.62
CA GLY A 213 -3.99 8.28 -12.80
C GLY A 213 -2.85 8.14 -11.80
N GLY A 214 -2.72 6.98 -11.14
CA GLY A 214 -1.59 6.68 -10.27
C GLY A 214 -0.24 6.68 -10.98
N GLU A 215 -0.15 6.09 -12.18
CA GLU A 215 1.07 6.16 -12.99
C GLU A 215 1.35 7.57 -13.48
N LYS A 216 0.33 8.27 -13.97
CA LYS A 216 0.45 9.69 -14.38
C LYS A 216 0.83 10.55 -13.19
N LEU A 217 0.26 10.29 -12.02
CA LEU A 217 0.58 11.00 -10.81
C LEU A 217 2.00 10.71 -10.34
N HIS A 218 2.44 9.45 -10.39
CA HIS A 218 3.82 9.08 -10.11
C HIS A 218 4.80 9.82 -11.06
N VAL A 219 4.47 9.93 -12.35
CA VAL A 219 5.23 10.71 -13.31
C VAL A 219 5.20 12.21 -12.97
N ILE A 220 4.03 12.75 -12.68
CA ILE A 220 3.86 14.18 -12.39
C ILE A 220 4.55 14.55 -11.07
N LEU A 221 4.28 13.81 -10.00
CA LEU A 221 4.83 14.10 -8.68
C LEU A 221 6.33 13.81 -8.61
N GLY A 222 6.79 12.77 -9.29
CA GLY A 222 8.21 12.46 -9.34
C GLY A 222 9.03 13.42 -10.20
N ALA A 223 8.41 14.13 -11.13
CA ALA A 223 9.07 15.21 -11.88
C ALA A 223 9.23 16.52 -11.09
N ILE A 224 8.62 16.59 -9.89
CA ILE A 224 8.70 17.73 -8.97
C ILE A 224 9.85 17.54 -7.93
N TRP A 225 10.37 16.33 -7.79
CA TRP A 225 11.52 15.95 -6.96
C TRP A 225 12.76 15.82 -7.85
#